data_4b43ad467d76de337277bc9985d935fa
#
_entry.id   4b43ad467d76de337277bc9985d935fa
#
_cell.length_a   1.000
_cell.length_b   1.000
_cell.length_c   1.000
_cell.angle_alpha   90.00
_cell.angle_beta   90.00
_cell.angle_gamma   90.00
#
_symmetry.space_group_name_H-M   'P 1'
#
loop_
_entity.id
_entity.type
_entity.pdbx_description
1 polymer ?
#
loop_
_entity_poly.entity_id
_entity_poly.type
_entity_poly.pdbx_seq_one_letter_code
_entity_poly.pdbx_strand_id
1 'polypeptide(L)'
;LPRDVRAGGLAIRIRDFDRCAAIVVTSDTSIIQKLEQRIRGISVRAAAVTAELAELKHERVRETVSQLQREHAAPSGTATLLTAVKSSLNKMRQEQKTGDHSESLLQSADALRNLRHLQFLCWKDATAGLCSPAASPHTTAFATLPDHWRLMNRVQSERSQLANHLRWSATFDDAGSLQRDGWERAAADKTLFSTTTDVIPAGAGGRVLRLAAWPADPTGRSAVRDDVVPLVLTSPVVAVSPGDIVIVRGRVRRGSAVASGSRSPLLLYDTELGPEHGLKQELTSDWQEFELIRPIHRGREFQLCASVLTQAEVHLDDVQFHLIEAGTSETPVRMIGTSGR
;
A
#
# COMPACT_ATOMS: atom_id res chain seq x y z
N LEU A 1 -32.14 6.60 16.75
CA LEU A 1 -30.80 6.81 17.28
C LEU A 1 -30.87 7.44 18.67
N PRO A 2 -30.06 6.98 19.66
CA PRO A 2 -29.94 7.65 20.94
C PRO A 2 -29.49 9.09 20.73
N ARG A 3 -30.22 10.04 21.31
CA ARG A 3 -29.93 11.47 21.18
C ARG A 3 -29.86 12.11 22.58
N ASP A 4 -28.87 12.94 22.80
CA ASP A 4 -28.68 13.74 23.99
C ASP A 4 -28.78 15.20 23.63
N VAL A 5 -29.63 15.97 24.30
CA VAL A 5 -29.64 17.42 24.18
C VAL A 5 -28.57 17.98 25.08
N ARG A 6 -27.63 18.74 24.51
CA ARG A 6 -26.54 19.39 25.24
C ARG A 6 -26.58 20.91 25.06
N ALA A 7 -25.92 21.64 25.94
CA ALA A 7 -25.75 23.07 25.74
C ALA A 7 -25.03 23.32 24.40
N GLY A 8 -25.74 23.94 23.46
CA GLY A 8 -25.23 24.23 22.12
C GLY A 8 -25.61 23.26 20.99
N GLY A 9 -26.48 22.25 21.25
CA GLY A 9 -26.94 21.37 20.17
C GLY A 9 -27.43 19.99 20.55
N LEU A 10 -27.59 19.16 19.52
CA LEU A 10 -28.03 17.77 19.63
C LEU A 10 -26.84 16.82 19.37
N ALA A 11 -26.49 16.02 20.34
CA ALA A 11 -25.49 14.95 20.17
C ALA A 11 -26.18 13.65 19.73
N ILE A 12 -25.76 13.12 18.60
CA ILE A 12 -26.24 11.83 18.06
C ILE A 12 -25.11 10.81 18.17
N ARG A 13 -25.37 9.69 18.83
CA ARG A 13 -24.40 8.59 18.93
C ARG A 13 -24.74 7.50 17.93
N ILE A 14 -23.82 7.25 16.99
CA ILE A 14 -23.87 6.13 16.05
C ILE A 14 -23.01 5.01 16.65
N ARG A 15 -23.62 3.90 17.07
CA ARG A 15 -22.90 2.78 17.73
C ARG A 15 -22.26 1.85 16.72
N ASP A 16 -22.93 1.60 15.61
CA ASP A 16 -22.53 0.59 14.63
C ASP A 16 -22.11 1.23 13.31
N PHE A 17 -21.14 2.16 13.41
CA PHE A 17 -20.56 2.80 12.23
C PHE A 17 -19.61 1.82 11.52
N ASP A 18 -19.88 1.55 10.24
CA ASP A 18 -19.03 0.68 9.42
C ASP A 18 -18.24 1.51 8.37
N ARG A 19 -18.84 1.84 7.24
CA ARG A 19 -18.18 2.59 6.16
C ARG A 19 -18.67 4.01 6.04
N CYS A 20 -19.97 4.16 6.05
CA CYS A 20 -20.64 5.43 5.98
C CYS A 20 -21.97 5.35 6.71
N ALA A 21 -22.43 6.50 7.21
CA ALA A 21 -23.76 6.67 7.74
C ALA A 21 -24.34 7.96 7.15
N ALA A 22 -25.59 7.90 6.70
CA ALA A 22 -26.33 9.08 6.31
C ALA A 22 -27.29 9.46 7.44
N ILE A 23 -27.21 10.69 7.90
CA ILE A 23 -28.10 11.23 8.93
C ILE A 23 -28.94 12.31 8.29
N VAL A 24 -30.25 12.15 8.36
CA VAL A 24 -31.19 13.16 7.91
C VAL A 24 -31.77 13.85 9.16
N VAL A 25 -31.56 15.15 9.24
CA VAL A 25 -32.13 16.01 10.29
C VAL A 25 -33.16 16.91 9.63
N THR A 26 -34.43 16.77 10.00
CA THR A 26 -35.51 17.55 9.44
C THR A 26 -36.64 17.73 10.46
N SER A 27 -37.32 18.85 10.42
CA SER A 27 -38.59 19.08 11.11
C SER A 27 -39.82 18.73 10.26
N ASP A 28 -39.61 18.46 8.97
CA ASP A 28 -40.67 18.08 8.03
C ASP A 28 -40.92 16.58 8.04
N THR A 29 -42.01 16.15 8.62
CA THR A 29 -42.42 14.75 8.71
C THR A 29 -42.74 14.14 7.33
N SER A 30 -43.10 14.94 6.33
CA SER A 30 -43.39 14.48 4.98
C SER A 30 -42.13 13.94 4.27
N ILE A 31 -40.97 14.52 4.56
CA ILE A 31 -39.66 14.05 4.07
C ILE A 31 -39.36 12.68 4.65
N ILE A 32 -39.60 12.50 5.94
CA ILE A 32 -39.38 11.21 6.62
C ILE A 32 -40.24 10.12 5.98
N GLN A 33 -41.53 10.38 5.79
CA GLN A 33 -42.47 9.44 5.16
C GLN A 33 -42.06 9.07 3.73
N LYS A 34 -41.65 10.05 2.92
CA LYS A 34 -41.14 9.81 1.55
C LYS A 34 -39.87 8.95 1.54
N LEU A 35 -38.94 9.22 2.47
CA LEU A 35 -37.72 8.41 2.61
C LEU A 35 -38.02 6.97 3.04
N GLU A 36 -38.91 6.78 4.02
CA GLU A 36 -39.32 5.44 4.45
C GLU A 36 -39.99 4.65 3.32
N GLN A 37 -40.86 5.30 2.55
CA GLN A 37 -41.49 4.68 1.39
C GLN A 37 -40.44 4.29 0.34
N ARG A 38 -39.49 5.16 0.06
CA ARG A 38 -38.41 4.88 -0.88
C ARG A 38 -37.51 3.74 -0.39
N ILE A 39 -37.13 3.74 0.89
CA ILE A 39 -36.35 2.67 1.52
C ILE A 39 -37.08 1.34 1.40
N ARG A 40 -38.39 1.31 1.74
CA ARG A 40 -39.21 0.08 1.56
C ARG A 40 -39.25 -0.40 0.11
N GLY A 41 -39.34 0.50 -0.86
CA GLY A 41 -39.34 0.16 -2.27
C GLY A 41 -38.04 -0.45 -2.79
N ILE A 42 -36.91 -0.14 -2.18
CA ILE A 42 -35.60 -0.69 -2.59
C ILE A 42 -35.09 -1.82 -1.70
N SER A 43 -35.72 -2.07 -0.54
CA SER A 43 -35.22 -3.00 0.49
C SER A 43 -35.04 -4.42 -0.01
N VAL A 44 -35.98 -4.92 -0.80
CA VAL A 44 -35.92 -6.29 -1.37
C VAL A 44 -34.67 -6.45 -2.24
N ARG A 45 -34.45 -5.50 -3.15
CA ARG A 45 -33.29 -5.53 -4.06
C ARG A 45 -31.99 -5.31 -3.30
N ALA A 46 -31.98 -4.38 -2.33
CA ALA A 46 -30.81 -4.12 -1.49
C ALA A 46 -30.42 -5.36 -0.68
N ALA A 47 -31.38 -6.04 -0.07
CA ALA A 47 -31.13 -7.28 0.67
C ALA A 47 -30.57 -8.39 -0.24
N ALA A 48 -31.15 -8.59 -1.42
CA ALA A 48 -30.68 -9.60 -2.36
C ALA A 48 -29.24 -9.35 -2.83
N VAL A 49 -28.93 -8.12 -3.27
CA VAL A 49 -27.59 -7.75 -3.74
C VAL A 49 -26.55 -7.81 -2.62
N THR A 50 -26.90 -7.37 -1.40
CA THR A 50 -25.97 -7.40 -0.27
C THR A 50 -25.70 -8.83 0.20
N ALA A 51 -26.72 -9.70 0.14
CA ALA A 51 -26.59 -11.12 0.44
C ALA A 51 -25.64 -11.82 -0.55
N GLU A 52 -25.84 -11.63 -1.84
CA GLU A 52 -24.97 -12.16 -2.89
C GLU A 52 -23.51 -11.67 -2.70
N LEU A 53 -23.34 -10.38 -2.43
CA LEU A 53 -22.02 -9.81 -2.15
C LEU A 53 -21.36 -10.47 -0.91
N ALA A 54 -22.13 -10.72 0.16
CA ALA A 54 -21.62 -11.36 1.37
C ALA A 54 -21.18 -12.81 1.11
N GLU A 55 -21.94 -13.55 0.32
CA GLU A 55 -21.61 -14.93 -0.05
C GLU A 55 -20.36 -14.99 -0.94
N LEU A 56 -20.29 -14.19 -1.99
CA LEU A 56 -19.13 -14.11 -2.88
C LEU A 56 -17.88 -13.68 -2.12
N LYS A 57 -18.01 -12.70 -1.24
CA LYS A 57 -16.87 -12.25 -0.42
C LYS A 57 -16.43 -13.32 0.57
N HIS A 58 -17.36 -14.03 1.20
CA HIS A 58 -17.04 -15.15 2.09
C HIS A 58 -16.23 -16.22 1.37
N GLU A 59 -16.64 -16.62 0.16
CA GLU A 59 -15.94 -17.63 -0.62
C GLU A 59 -14.48 -17.19 -0.92
N ARG A 60 -14.29 -15.98 -1.43
CA ARG A 60 -12.95 -15.44 -1.74
C ARG A 60 -12.06 -15.31 -0.50
N VAL A 61 -12.62 -14.83 0.62
CA VAL A 61 -11.87 -14.71 1.87
C VAL A 61 -11.49 -16.09 2.41
N ARG A 62 -12.41 -17.05 2.36
CA ARG A 62 -12.16 -18.44 2.79
C ARG A 62 -11.03 -19.08 1.99
N GLU A 63 -11.02 -18.91 0.67
CA GLU A 63 -9.97 -19.41 -0.22
C GLU A 63 -8.59 -18.84 0.16
N THR A 64 -8.48 -17.51 0.27
CA THR A 64 -7.23 -16.85 0.66
C THR A 64 -6.77 -17.27 2.06
N VAL A 65 -7.69 -17.33 3.04
CA VAL A 65 -7.37 -17.79 4.40
C VAL A 65 -6.89 -19.24 4.41
N SER A 66 -7.49 -20.11 3.61
CA SER A 66 -7.02 -21.50 3.44
C SER A 66 -5.58 -21.57 2.92
N GLN A 67 -5.19 -20.65 2.02
CA GLN A 67 -3.81 -20.53 1.56
C GLN A 67 -2.89 -20.02 2.68
N LEU A 68 -3.31 -18.97 3.41
CA LEU A 68 -2.55 -18.46 4.55
C LEU A 68 -2.35 -19.50 5.65
N GLN A 69 -3.34 -20.36 5.90
CA GLN A 69 -3.20 -21.46 6.85
C GLN A 69 -2.13 -22.48 6.43
N ARG A 70 -1.99 -22.76 5.13
CA ARG A 70 -0.92 -23.63 4.61
C ARG A 70 0.47 -23.02 4.79
N GLU A 71 0.56 -21.70 4.72
CA GLU A 71 1.79 -20.95 4.98
C GLU A 71 2.03 -20.68 6.48
N HIS A 72 1.19 -21.23 7.38
CA HIS A 72 1.20 -20.96 8.83
C HIS A 72 1.07 -19.46 9.20
N ALA A 73 0.43 -18.69 8.34
CA ALA A 73 0.34 -17.23 8.39
C ALA A 73 -1.07 -16.70 8.66
N ALA A 74 -2.01 -17.55 9.03
CA ALA A 74 -3.35 -17.12 9.41
C ALA A 74 -3.35 -16.55 10.84
N PRO A 75 -3.91 -15.33 11.07
CA PRO A 75 -3.92 -14.71 12.38
C PRO A 75 -4.73 -15.52 13.41
N SER A 76 -4.41 -15.32 14.69
CA SER A 76 -5.20 -15.85 15.80
C SER A 76 -6.64 -15.32 15.72
N GLY A 77 -7.63 -16.14 16.07
CA GLY A 77 -9.05 -15.75 15.98
C GLY A 77 -9.71 -15.93 14.61
N THR A 78 -8.96 -16.31 13.57
CA THR A 78 -9.50 -16.57 12.22
C THR A 78 -10.69 -17.53 12.24
N ALA A 79 -10.59 -18.65 12.97
CA ALA A 79 -11.67 -19.64 13.07
C ALA A 79 -12.95 -19.06 13.71
N THR A 80 -12.79 -18.25 14.74
CA THR A 80 -13.90 -17.58 15.44
C THR A 80 -14.64 -16.63 14.50
N LEU A 81 -13.89 -15.79 13.76
CA LEU A 81 -14.47 -14.85 12.79
C LEU A 81 -15.18 -15.58 11.65
N LEU A 82 -14.60 -16.63 11.09
CA LEU A 82 -15.25 -17.43 10.05
C LEU A 82 -16.51 -18.15 10.56
N THR A 83 -16.54 -18.59 11.81
CA THR A 83 -17.73 -19.16 12.44
C THR A 83 -18.82 -18.11 12.60
N ALA A 84 -18.48 -16.89 13.05
CA ALA A 84 -19.42 -15.78 13.13
C ALA A 84 -20.00 -15.42 11.76
N VAL A 85 -19.15 -15.35 10.73
CA VAL A 85 -19.61 -15.13 9.34
C VAL A 85 -20.61 -16.19 8.89
N LYS A 86 -20.29 -17.48 9.08
CA LYS A 86 -21.19 -18.57 8.73
C LYS A 86 -22.53 -18.47 9.46
N SER A 87 -22.52 -18.11 10.74
CA SER A 87 -23.74 -17.90 11.51
C SER A 87 -24.61 -16.79 10.92
N SER A 88 -24.00 -15.62 10.62
CA SER A 88 -24.71 -14.50 10.01
C SER A 88 -25.25 -14.84 8.61
N LEU A 89 -24.48 -15.56 7.77
CA LEU A 89 -24.95 -16.01 6.46
C LEU A 89 -26.13 -17.00 6.55
N ASN A 90 -26.10 -17.90 7.53
CA ASN A 90 -27.23 -18.84 7.74
C ASN A 90 -28.50 -18.11 8.17
N LYS A 91 -28.40 -17.16 9.10
CA LYS A 91 -29.53 -16.31 9.51
C LYS A 91 -30.05 -15.49 8.31
N MET A 92 -29.17 -14.84 7.58
CA MET A 92 -29.50 -14.10 6.37
C MET A 92 -30.36 -14.93 5.39
N ARG A 93 -29.93 -16.18 5.10
CA ARG A 93 -30.69 -17.08 4.21
C ARG A 93 -32.05 -17.46 4.79
N GLN A 94 -32.15 -17.61 6.09
CA GLN A 94 -33.41 -17.87 6.77
C GLN A 94 -34.36 -16.68 6.62
N GLU A 95 -33.89 -15.47 6.91
CA GLU A 95 -34.69 -14.24 6.81
C GLU A 95 -35.12 -13.94 5.37
N GLN A 96 -34.29 -14.27 4.39
CA GLN A 96 -34.72 -14.19 2.97
C GLN A 96 -35.90 -15.11 2.67
N LYS A 97 -35.91 -16.34 3.24
CA LYS A 97 -37.01 -17.28 3.03
C LYS A 97 -38.31 -16.85 3.71
N THR A 98 -38.22 -16.17 4.85
CA THR A 98 -39.39 -15.62 5.58
C THR A 98 -39.86 -14.28 5.01
N GLY A 99 -39.09 -13.67 4.10
CA GLY A 99 -39.41 -12.36 3.50
C GLY A 99 -39.02 -11.17 4.39
N ASP A 100 -38.30 -11.38 5.49
CA ASP A 100 -37.76 -10.28 6.28
C ASP A 100 -36.48 -9.72 5.65
N HIS A 101 -36.68 -8.83 4.66
CA HIS A 101 -35.60 -8.20 3.92
C HIS A 101 -34.73 -7.26 4.78
N SER A 102 -35.31 -6.69 5.84
CA SER A 102 -34.59 -5.78 6.74
C SER A 102 -33.59 -6.55 7.60
N GLU A 103 -34.01 -7.64 8.20
CA GLU A 103 -33.14 -8.49 9.01
C GLU A 103 -32.11 -9.20 8.11
N SER A 104 -32.49 -9.67 6.93
CA SER A 104 -31.56 -10.22 5.94
C SER A 104 -30.45 -9.25 5.58
N LEU A 105 -30.76 -7.96 5.38
CA LEU A 105 -29.78 -6.90 5.11
C LEU A 105 -28.82 -6.70 6.29
N LEU A 106 -29.35 -6.68 7.54
CA LEU A 106 -28.53 -6.55 8.75
C LEU A 106 -27.55 -7.73 8.89
N GLN A 107 -28.03 -8.96 8.74
CA GLN A 107 -27.19 -10.16 8.83
C GLN A 107 -26.12 -10.21 7.71
N SER A 108 -26.44 -9.74 6.51
CA SER A 108 -25.46 -9.59 5.42
C SER A 108 -24.38 -8.55 5.76
N ALA A 109 -24.79 -7.42 6.34
CA ALA A 109 -23.87 -6.37 6.78
C ALA A 109 -22.92 -6.87 7.87
N ASP A 110 -23.42 -7.65 8.83
CA ASP A 110 -22.62 -8.26 9.89
C ASP A 110 -21.61 -9.27 9.35
N ALA A 111 -22.02 -10.13 8.42
CA ALA A 111 -21.11 -11.04 7.72
C ALA A 111 -20.00 -10.26 7.00
N LEU A 112 -20.34 -9.23 6.24
CA LEU A 112 -19.38 -8.38 5.53
C LEU A 112 -18.45 -7.64 6.49
N ARG A 113 -18.91 -7.18 7.65
CA ARG A 113 -18.10 -6.54 8.70
C ARG A 113 -17.04 -7.50 9.24
N ASN A 114 -17.46 -8.71 9.64
CA ASN A 114 -16.55 -9.73 10.14
C ASN A 114 -15.51 -10.16 9.08
N LEU A 115 -15.91 -10.27 7.81
CA LEU A 115 -14.99 -10.56 6.72
C LEU A 115 -13.95 -9.43 6.52
N ARG A 116 -14.36 -8.16 6.60
CA ARG A 116 -13.43 -7.03 6.52
C ARG A 116 -12.47 -7.00 7.71
N HIS A 117 -12.98 -7.30 8.91
CA HIS A 117 -12.14 -7.39 10.09
C HIS A 117 -11.08 -8.48 9.95
N LEU A 118 -11.45 -9.66 9.46
CA LEU A 118 -10.50 -10.74 9.18
C LEU A 118 -9.46 -10.34 8.12
N GLN A 119 -9.89 -9.70 7.04
CA GLN A 119 -8.97 -9.19 6.02
C GLN A 119 -7.97 -8.17 6.60
N PHE A 120 -8.45 -7.28 7.47
CA PHE A 120 -7.60 -6.30 8.15
C PHE A 120 -6.57 -6.96 9.07
N LEU A 121 -6.97 -7.98 9.85
CA LEU A 121 -6.04 -8.71 10.70
C LEU A 121 -4.95 -9.41 9.90
N CYS A 122 -5.32 -10.11 8.82
CA CYS A 122 -4.34 -10.74 7.92
C CYS A 122 -3.38 -9.72 7.32
N TRP A 123 -3.89 -8.57 6.88
CA TRP A 123 -3.07 -7.49 6.32
C TRP A 123 -2.15 -6.87 7.39
N LYS A 124 -2.67 -6.62 8.60
CA LYS A 124 -1.91 -6.07 9.72
C LYS A 124 -0.72 -6.97 10.08
N ASP A 125 -0.96 -8.28 10.16
CA ASP A 125 0.12 -9.24 10.47
C ASP A 125 1.15 -9.30 9.33
N ALA A 126 0.71 -9.30 8.08
CA ALA A 126 1.59 -9.29 6.91
C ALA A 126 2.48 -8.04 6.83
N THR A 127 2.01 -6.91 7.32
CA THR A 127 2.76 -5.63 7.26
C THR A 127 3.55 -5.30 8.52
N ALA A 128 3.36 -6.04 9.62
CA ALA A 128 3.96 -5.72 10.92
C ALA A 128 5.50 -5.74 10.94
N GLY A 129 6.12 -6.54 10.05
CA GLY A 129 7.59 -6.65 9.94
C GLY A 129 8.21 -5.80 8.83
N LEU A 130 7.41 -5.03 8.11
CA LEU A 130 7.88 -4.19 7.00
C LEU A 130 8.10 -2.74 7.48
N CYS A 131 9.11 -2.06 6.93
CA CYS A 131 9.30 -0.62 7.16
C CYS A 131 8.13 0.22 6.61
N SER A 132 7.43 -0.30 5.61
CA SER A 132 6.20 0.25 5.04
C SER A 132 5.37 -0.86 4.41
N PRO A 133 4.03 -0.75 4.41
CA PRO A 133 3.18 -1.68 3.66
C PRO A 133 3.53 -1.79 2.16
N ALA A 134 4.05 -0.73 1.56
CA ALA A 134 4.46 -0.73 0.15
C ALA A 134 5.85 -1.38 -0.10
N ALA A 135 6.55 -1.81 0.96
CA ALA A 135 7.84 -2.49 0.82
C ALA A 135 7.71 -3.80 0.02
N SER A 136 6.59 -4.51 0.15
CA SER A 136 6.28 -5.70 -0.65
C SER A 136 5.07 -5.44 -1.58
N PRO A 137 5.12 -5.83 -2.85
CA PRO A 137 4.01 -5.62 -3.78
C PRO A 137 2.78 -6.47 -3.43
N HIS A 138 2.98 -7.59 -2.74
CA HIS A 138 1.92 -8.53 -2.41
C HIS A 138 1.05 -8.12 -1.19
N THR A 139 1.38 -7.01 -0.51
CA THR A 139 0.56 -6.47 0.59
C THR A 139 -0.50 -5.48 0.13
N THR A 140 -0.55 -5.15 -1.17
CA THR A 140 -1.51 -4.20 -1.75
C THR A 140 -2.92 -4.76 -1.88
N ALA A 141 -3.05 -6.09 -1.95
CA ALA A 141 -4.34 -6.76 -2.05
C ALA A 141 -4.42 -7.97 -1.11
N PHE A 142 -5.61 -8.23 -0.55
CA PHE A 142 -5.82 -9.37 0.34
C PHE A 142 -5.54 -10.72 -0.35
N ALA A 143 -5.91 -10.85 -1.62
CA ALA A 143 -5.73 -12.09 -2.37
C ALA A 143 -4.26 -12.47 -2.62
N THR A 144 -3.35 -11.50 -2.54
CA THR A 144 -1.90 -11.71 -2.76
C THR A 144 -1.11 -11.90 -1.47
N LEU A 145 -1.75 -11.84 -0.30
CA LEU A 145 -1.08 -12.08 0.99
C LEU A 145 -0.41 -13.46 1.10
N PRO A 146 -0.95 -14.56 0.56
CA PRO A 146 -0.21 -15.83 0.54
C PRO A 146 1.12 -15.75 -0.20
N ASP A 147 1.18 -14.98 -1.31
CA ASP A 147 2.43 -14.77 -2.06
C ASP A 147 3.41 -13.92 -1.26
N HIS A 148 2.91 -12.93 -0.50
CA HIS A 148 3.72 -12.17 0.44
C HIS A 148 4.42 -13.08 1.45
N TRP A 149 3.70 -14.00 2.07
CA TRP A 149 4.28 -14.88 3.08
C TRP A 149 5.29 -15.85 2.48
N ARG A 150 5.04 -16.39 1.28
CA ARG A 150 6.05 -17.19 0.55
C ARG A 150 7.32 -16.39 0.26
N LEU A 151 7.16 -15.15 -0.19
CA LEU A 151 8.26 -14.22 -0.41
C LEU A 151 9.05 -13.98 0.89
N MET A 152 8.34 -13.65 1.98
CA MET A 152 8.98 -13.35 3.27
C MET A 152 9.65 -14.57 3.89
N ASN A 153 9.08 -15.77 3.77
CA ASN A 153 9.71 -17.01 4.23
C ASN A 153 11.04 -17.23 3.52
N ARG A 154 11.11 -16.98 2.22
CA ARG A 154 12.36 -17.08 1.46
C ARG A 154 13.36 -15.98 1.86
N VAL A 155 12.94 -14.75 2.00
CA VAL A 155 13.79 -13.66 2.51
C VAL A 155 14.31 -13.97 3.92
N GLN A 156 13.47 -14.51 4.79
CA GLN A 156 13.85 -14.86 6.16
C GLN A 156 14.87 -16.00 6.22
N SER A 157 14.77 -17.01 5.35
CA SER A 157 15.75 -18.10 5.28
C SER A 157 17.15 -17.61 4.89
N GLU A 158 17.23 -16.54 4.08
CA GLU A 158 18.49 -15.96 3.62
C GLU A 158 18.96 -14.77 4.47
N ARG A 159 18.16 -14.35 5.47
CA ARG A 159 18.41 -13.09 6.22
C ARG A 159 19.77 -13.07 6.93
N SER A 160 20.22 -14.20 7.48
CA SER A 160 21.52 -14.30 8.15
C SER A 160 22.70 -14.20 7.18
N GLN A 161 22.48 -14.44 5.90
CA GLN A 161 23.47 -14.38 4.83
C GLN A 161 23.28 -13.19 3.90
N LEU A 162 22.40 -12.24 4.25
CA LEU A 162 22.05 -11.12 3.36
C LEU A 162 23.26 -10.30 2.92
N ALA A 163 24.30 -10.18 3.76
CA ALA A 163 25.56 -9.54 3.39
C ALA A 163 26.26 -10.22 2.21
N ASN A 164 26.12 -11.55 2.07
CA ASN A 164 26.69 -12.32 0.96
C ASN A 164 25.94 -12.09 -0.36
N HIS A 165 24.70 -11.60 -0.27
CA HIS A 165 23.85 -11.30 -1.40
C HIS A 165 23.98 -9.85 -1.90
N LEU A 166 24.88 -9.05 -1.29
CA LEU A 166 25.12 -7.67 -1.71
C LEU A 166 25.73 -7.67 -3.13
N ARG A 167 25.02 -7.05 -4.06
CA ARG A 167 25.45 -6.91 -5.47
C ARG A 167 26.03 -5.53 -5.75
N TRP A 168 25.48 -4.51 -5.12
CA TRP A 168 25.91 -3.15 -5.33
C TRP A 168 25.51 -2.28 -4.13
N SER A 169 26.33 -1.23 -3.86
CA SER A 169 26.03 -0.24 -2.83
C SER A 169 26.55 1.13 -3.22
N ALA A 170 25.86 2.18 -2.75
CA ALA A 170 26.27 3.57 -2.87
C ALA A 170 26.18 4.28 -1.51
N THR A 171 27.33 4.74 -1.01
CA THR A 171 27.45 5.55 0.21
C THR A 171 27.62 7.03 -0.07
N PHE A 172 27.77 7.41 -1.35
CA PHE A 172 27.96 8.78 -1.83
C PHE A 172 29.12 9.55 -1.19
N ASP A 173 30.13 8.87 -0.66
CA ASP A 173 31.28 9.51 0.02
C ASP A 173 32.17 10.33 -0.91
N ASP A 174 32.08 10.12 -2.23
CA ASP A 174 32.81 10.84 -3.25
C ASP A 174 31.89 11.71 -4.13
N ALA A 175 32.27 12.96 -4.37
CA ALA A 175 31.50 13.89 -5.19
C ALA A 175 31.30 13.43 -6.65
N GLY A 176 32.21 12.61 -7.20
CA GLY A 176 32.12 12.04 -8.53
C GLY A 176 31.38 10.70 -8.62
N SER A 177 30.87 10.19 -7.49
CA SER A 177 30.27 8.84 -7.43
C SER A 177 29.07 8.70 -8.36
N LEU A 178 28.19 9.69 -8.48
CA LEU A 178 26.99 9.62 -9.32
C LEU A 178 27.29 9.26 -10.77
N GLN A 179 28.23 9.95 -11.39
CA GLN A 179 28.59 9.72 -12.80
C GLN A 179 29.37 8.42 -12.97
N ARG A 180 30.34 8.18 -12.08
CA ARG A 180 31.17 6.98 -12.11
C ARG A 180 30.36 5.71 -11.91
N ASP A 181 29.38 5.77 -11.01
CA ASP A 181 28.55 4.61 -10.62
C ASP A 181 27.36 4.42 -11.56
N GLY A 182 27.16 5.31 -12.55
CA GLY A 182 26.15 5.15 -13.58
C GLY A 182 24.73 5.55 -13.16
N TRP A 183 24.59 6.49 -12.22
CA TRP A 183 23.29 7.07 -11.91
C TRP A 183 22.81 7.99 -13.03
N GLU A 184 21.56 7.83 -13.45
CA GLU A 184 20.95 8.60 -14.53
C GLU A 184 19.90 9.56 -13.98
N ARG A 185 19.89 10.77 -14.48
CA ARG A 185 18.96 11.82 -14.08
C ARG A 185 18.02 12.16 -15.24
N ALA A 186 16.72 12.10 -14.98
CA ALA A 186 15.67 12.70 -15.78
C ALA A 186 15.04 13.86 -15.02
N ALA A 187 14.95 15.03 -15.63
CA ALA A 187 14.36 16.23 -15.04
C ALA A 187 13.25 16.76 -15.96
N ALA A 188 12.23 17.34 -15.35
CA ALA A 188 11.19 18.07 -16.07
C ALA A 188 11.76 19.29 -16.81
N ASP A 189 10.93 19.90 -17.63
CA ASP A 189 11.28 21.12 -18.37
C ASP A 189 11.82 22.20 -17.41
N LYS A 190 12.99 22.73 -17.76
CA LYS A 190 13.69 23.78 -16.99
C LYS A 190 12.88 25.08 -16.86
N THR A 191 11.88 25.28 -17.70
CA THR A 191 10.95 26.40 -17.59
C THR A 191 9.97 26.26 -16.42
N LEU A 192 9.73 25.03 -15.98
CA LEU A 192 8.82 24.72 -14.87
C LEU A 192 9.59 24.54 -13.55
N PHE A 193 10.71 23.85 -13.60
CA PHE A 193 11.48 23.50 -12.40
C PHE A 193 12.99 23.75 -12.57
N SER A 194 13.59 24.33 -11.54
CA SER A 194 15.03 24.27 -11.30
C SER A 194 15.33 23.03 -10.48
N THR A 195 16.13 22.11 -10.99
CA THR A 195 16.42 20.83 -10.32
C THR A 195 17.91 20.64 -10.12
N THR A 196 18.29 20.05 -8.99
CA THR A 196 19.68 19.75 -8.63
C THR A 196 19.80 18.28 -8.20
N THR A 197 20.90 17.65 -8.63
CA THR A 197 21.31 16.31 -8.20
C THR A 197 22.83 16.36 -8.00
N ASP A 198 23.26 16.35 -6.76
CA ASP A 198 24.67 16.46 -6.39
C ASP A 198 24.97 15.75 -5.07
N VAL A 199 26.23 15.50 -4.82
CA VAL A 199 26.73 14.91 -3.58
C VAL A 199 27.25 16.02 -2.69
N ILE A 200 26.60 16.23 -1.55
CA ILE A 200 26.91 17.32 -0.60
C ILE A 200 27.46 16.80 0.71
N PRO A 201 28.20 17.61 1.50
CA PRO A 201 28.61 17.27 2.86
C PRO A 201 27.38 17.03 3.77
N ALA A 202 27.42 15.98 4.60
CA ALA A 202 26.32 15.59 5.50
C ALA A 202 26.44 16.15 6.92
N GLY A 203 27.41 16.97 7.20
CA GLY A 203 27.66 17.57 8.53
C GLY A 203 28.69 16.79 9.34
N ALA A 204 28.48 15.59 9.73
CA ALA A 204 29.38 14.81 10.62
C ALA A 204 30.57 14.13 9.90
N GLY A 205 31.05 14.69 8.80
CA GLY A 205 32.23 14.21 8.06
C GLY A 205 31.94 13.26 6.89
N GLY A 206 30.68 12.85 6.67
CA GLY A 206 30.24 12.09 5.50
C GLY A 206 29.66 12.98 4.41
N ARG A 207 29.21 12.35 3.33
CA ARG A 207 28.51 13.00 2.23
C ARG A 207 27.20 12.27 1.96
N VAL A 208 26.27 12.94 1.29
CA VAL A 208 24.96 12.38 0.94
C VAL A 208 24.55 12.85 -0.44
N LEU A 209 23.75 12.08 -1.11
CA LEU A 209 23.09 12.49 -2.34
C LEU A 209 21.94 13.45 -2.03
N ARG A 210 21.97 14.64 -2.63
CA ARG A 210 20.90 15.63 -2.61
C ARG A 210 20.12 15.57 -3.91
N LEU A 211 18.80 15.44 -3.78
CA LEU A 211 17.83 15.62 -4.86
C LEU A 211 16.98 16.83 -4.52
N ALA A 212 17.01 17.88 -5.35
CA ALA A 212 16.23 19.07 -5.09
C ALA A 212 15.47 19.53 -6.34
N ALA A 213 14.23 19.95 -6.12
CA ALA A 213 13.37 20.52 -7.15
C ALA A 213 12.65 21.75 -6.61
N TRP A 214 12.77 22.86 -7.32
CA TRP A 214 12.17 24.15 -7.00
C TRP A 214 11.43 24.71 -8.21
N PRO A 215 10.34 25.48 -8.05
CA PRO A 215 9.75 26.21 -9.17
C PRO A 215 10.79 27.09 -9.85
N ALA A 216 10.83 27.10 -11.17
CA ALA A 216 11.72 27.97 -11.94
C ALA A 216 11.36 29.45 -11.72
N ASP A 217 10.07 29.75 -11.53
CA ASP A 217 9.57 31.06 -11.14
C ASP A 217 9.26 31.08 -9.62
N PRO A 218 10.11 31.72 -8.78
CA PRO A 218 9.89 31.82 -7.35
C PRO A 218 8.69 32.69 -6.96
N THR A 219 8.13 33.47 -7.91
CA THR A 219 6.95 34.32 -7.65
C THR A 219 5.64 33.52 -7.65
N GLY A 220 5.69 32.23 -7.98
CA GLY A 220 4.57 31.30 -7.88
C GLY A 220 3.45 31.53 -8.91
N ARG A 221 3.69 32.34 -9.95
CA ARG A 221 2.72 32.59 -11.02
C ARG A 221 2.59 31.45 -12.02
N SER A 222 3.62 30.62 -12.14
CA SER A 222 3.53 29.37 -12.90
C SER A 222 2.82 28.34 -12.03
N ALA A 223 1.59 28.00 -12.38
CA ALA A 223 0.88 26.91 -11.72
C ALA A 223 1.70 25.61 -11.89
N VAL A 224 2.32 25.17 -10.80
CA VAL A 224 2.97 23.86 -10.75
C VAL A 224 1.85 22.83 -11.00
N ARG A 225 1.95 22.10 -12.09
CA ARG A 225 0.96 21.09 -12.45
C ARG A 225 1.25 19.84 -11.61
N ASP A 226 0.25 19.34 -10.91
CA ASP A 226 0.35 18.12 -10.06
C ASP A 226 0.68 16.84 -10.86
N ASP A 227 0.56 16.90 -12.19
CA ASP A 227 0.82 15.78 -13.10
C ASP A 227 2.28 15.75 -13.62
N VAL A 228 3.12 16.73 -13.29
CA VAL A 228 4.51 16.78 -13.72
C VAL A 228 5.45 16.36 -12.59
N VAL A 229 6.21 15.29 -12.80
CA VAL A 229 7.27 14.86 -11.88
C VAL A 229 8.52 15.71 -12.14
N PRO A 230 8.95 16.53 -11.16
CA PRO A 230 10.06 17.46 -11.36
C PRO A 230 11.41 16.81 -11.62
N LEU A 231 11.68 15.71 -10.91
CA LEU A 231 12.99 15.06 -10.93
C LEU A 231 12.84 13.56 -10.66
N VAL A 232 13.47 12.75 -11.50
CA VAL A 232 13.66 11.32 -11.30
C VAL A 232 15.16 11.03 -11.36
N LEU A 233 15.64 10.29 -10.38
CA LEU A 233 16.98 9.70 -10.40
C LEU A 233 16.85 8.18 -10.46
N THR A 234 17.57 7.57 -11.41
CA THR A 234 17.57 6.12 -11.64
C THR A 234 18.93 5.55 -11.28
N SER A 235 18.95 4.45 -10.53
CA SER A 235 20.19 3.77 -10.17
C SER A 235 20.84 3.09 -11.36
N PRO A 236 22.11 2.68 -11.23
CA PRO A 236 22.71 1.71 -12.14
C PRO A 236 21.85 0.45 -12.29
N VAL A 237 22.02 -0.22 -13.43
CA VAL A 237 21.34 -1.48 -13.73
C VAL A 237 21.92 -2.61 -12.90
N VAL A 238 21.07 -3.40 -12.25
CA VAL A 238 21.41 -4.67 -11.65
C VAL A 238 20.84 -5.79 -12.51
N ALA A 239 21.69 -6.70 -12.98
CA ALA A 239 21.25 -7.87 -13.73
C ALA A 239 20.49 -8.83 -12.82
N VAL A 240 19.33 -9.29 -13.28
CA VAL A 240 18.43 -10.17 -12.54
C VAL A 240 17.85 -11.26 -13.44
N SER A 241 17.31 -12.31 -12.83
CA SER A 241 16.64 -13.41 -13.53
C SER A 241 15.25 -13.65 -12.95
N PRO A 242 14.30 -14.18 -13.74
CA PRO A 242 12.99 -14.56 -13.21
C PRO A 242 13.12 -15.55 -12.03
N GLY A 243 12.40 -15.27 -10.96
CA GLY A 243 12.47 -16.03 -9.72
C GLY A 243 13.45 -15.47 -8.69
N ASP A 244 14.31 -14.53 -9.05
CA ASP A 244 15.15 -13.81 -8.09
C ASP A 244 14.30 -12.91 -7.19
N ILE A 245 14.90 -12.52 -6.05
CA ILE A 245 14.34 -11.51 -5.16
C ILE A 245 15.39 -10.40 -5.01
N VAL A 246 15.01 -9.18 -5.36
CA VAL A 246 15.82 -7.99 -5.10
C VAL A 246 15.33 -7.32 -3.82
N ILE A 247 16.24 -7.04 -2.91
CA ILE A 247 15.99 -6.23 -1.72
C ILE A 247 16.82 -4.96 -1.85
N VAL A 248 16.13 -3.82 -1.94
CA VAL A 248 16.77 -2.50 -1.93
C VAL A 248 16.57 -1.87 -0.57
N ARG A 249 17.64 -1.45 0.05
CA ARG A 249 17.65 -0.73 1.33
C ARG A 249 18.36 0.58 1.19
N GLY A 250 18.04 1.51 2.05
CA GLY A 250 18.74 2.78 2.17
C GLY A 250 18.09 3.65 3.20
N ARG A 251 18.57 4.88 3.30
CA ARG A 251 18.00 5.87 4.20
C ARG A 251 17.73 7.18 3.47
N VAL A 252 16.66 7.83 3.88
CA VAL A 252 16.22 9.10 3.32
C VAL A 252 15.86 10.09 4.42
N ARG A 253 15.99 11.37 4.13
CA ARG A 253 15.48 12.44 4.97
C ARG A 253 15.12 13.67 4.13
N ARG A 254 14.38 14.58 4.72
CA ARG A 254 14.12 15.89 4.16
C ARG A 254 15.35 16.78 4.32
N GLY A 255 15.71 17.52 3.26
CA GLY A 255 16.70 18.57 3.33
C GLY A 255 16.19 19.81 4.08
N SER A 256 17.11 20.68 4.48
CA SER A 256 16.85 21.85 5.33
C SER A 256 16.10 22.99 4.63
N ALA A 257 16.14 23.04 3.30
CA ALA A 257 15.58 24.15 2.52
C ALA A 257 14.04 24.11 2.37
N VAL A 258 13.37 23.08 2.87
CA VAL A 258 11.91 22.93 2.76
C VAL A 258 11.20 23.49 3.97
N ALA A 259 10.22 24.37 3.74
CA ALA A 259 9.39 24.92 4.83
C ALA A 259 8.71 23.82 5.64
N SER A 260 8.69 23.97 6.96
CA SER A 260 7.99 23.06 7.87
C SER A 260 6.50 23.05 7.54
N GLY A 261 5.95 21.86 7.25
CA GLY A 261 4.52 21.67 6.90
C GLY A 261 4.26 21.25 5.46
N SER A 262 5.22 21.33 4.55
CA SER A 262 5.13 20.77 3.22
C SER A 262 5.26 19.24 3.30
N ARG A 263 4.29 18.50 2.77
CA ARG A 263 4.40 17.05 2.58
C ARG A 263 5.53 16.81 1.59
N SER A 264 6.57 16.10 2.02
CA SER A 264 7.72 15.82 1.17
C SER A 264 7.46 14.54 0.40
N PRO A 265 7.20 14.63 -0.86
CA PRO A 265 6.82 13.48 -1.62
C PRO A 265 8.03 12.93 -2.35
N LEU A 266 8.71 12.01 -1.71
CA LEU A 266 9.60 11.10 -2.39
C LEU A 266 8.82 9.83 -2.72
N LEU A 267 8.89 9.41 -3.98
CA LEU A 267 8.40 8.12 -4.44
C LEU A 267 9.60 7.27 -4.84
N LEU A 268 9.80 6.16 -4.13
CA LEU A 268 10.78 5.13 -4.44
C LEU A 268 10.08 3.97 -5.14
N TYR A 269 10.49 3.63 -6.33
CA TYR A 269 9.92 2.52 -7.10
C TYR A 269 11.01 1.86 -7.95
N ASP A 270 10.64 0.82 -8.64
CA ASP A 270 11.55 0.04 -9.46
C ASP A 270 11.05 -0.13 -10.89
N THR A 271 11.94 -0.52 -11.79
CA THR A 271 11.63 -0.70 -13.22
C THR A 271 10.83 -1.98 -13.50
N GLU A 272 10.77 -2.95 -12.56
CA GLU A 272 9.99 -4.18 -12.74
C GLU A 272 8.49 -3.94 -12.57
N LEU A 273 8.09 -3.16 -11.54
CA LEU A 273 6.69 -2.96 -11.17
C LEU A 273 6.16 -1.55 -11.46
N GLY A 274 7.05 -0.57 -11.62
CA GLY A 274 6.66 0.81 -11.90
C GLY A 274 6.18 1.62 -10.69
N PRO A 275 5.83 2.90 -10.92
CA PRO A 275 5.50 3.86 -9.85
C PRO A 275 4.23 3.54 -9.09
N GLU A 276 3.28 2.77 -9.66
CA GLU A 276 2.03 2.36 -9.00
C GLU A 276 2.26 1.48 -7.77
N HIS A 277 3.37 0.74 -7.76
CA HIS A 277 3.80 -0.10 -6.64
C HIS A 277 4.94 0.53 -5.82
N GLY A 278 5.17 1.82 -6.02
CA GLY A 278 6.21 2.56 -5.33
C GLY A 278 5.89 2.85 -3.87
N LEU A 279 6.95 3.02 -3.10
CA LEU A 279 6.91 3.48 -1.71
C LEU A 279 6.86 5.01 -1.70
N LYS A 280 5.71 5.56 -1.37
CA LYS A 280 5.58 7.00 -1.12
C LYS A 280 6.01 7.30 0.32
N GLN A 281 7.11 8.01 0.45
CA GLN A 281 7.70 8.35 1.74
C GLN A 281 7.34 9.77 2.14
N GLU A 282 6.78 9.93 3.35
CA GLU A 282 6.66 11.24 4.00
C GLU A 282 7.93 11.50 4.79
N LEU A 283 8.73 12.49 4.34
CA LEU A 283 10.05 12.71 4.90
C LEU A 283 10.03 13.68 6.09
N THR A 284 10.78 13.32 7.12
CA THR A 284 11.12 14.18 8.26
C THR A 284 12.55 14.70 8.13
N SER A 285 12.98 15.56 9.06
CA SER A 285 14.39 16.00 9.19
C SER A 285 15.33 14.87 9.60
N ASP A 286 14.78 13.84 10.24
CA ASP A 286 15.56 12.70 10.73
C ASP A 286 15.69 11.64 9.64
N TRP A 287 16.76 10.87 9.69
CA TRP A 287 16.95 9.75 8.79
C TRP A 287 15.88 8.68 9.00
N GLN A 288 15.26 8.27 7.93
CA GLN A 288 14.27 7.20 7.87
C GLN A 288 14.81 6.10 6.96
N GLU A 289 14.77 4.89 7.43
CA GLU A 289 15.11 3.73 6.60
C GLU A 289 13.98 3.42 5.63
N PHE A 290 14.34 2.94 4.45
CA PHE A 290 13.40 2.35 3.51
C PHE A 290 13.88 0.97 3.08
N GLU A 291 12.91 0.14 2.71
CA GLU A 291 13.15 -1.18 2.14
C GLU A 291 12.13 -1.44 1.03
N LEU A 292 12.60 -1.96 -0.09
CA LEU A 292 11.77 -2.51 -1.15
C LEU A 292 12.16 -3.98 -1.35
N ILE A 293 11.18 -4.87 -1.34
CA ILE A 293 11.36 -6.31 -1.55
C ILE A 293 10.61 -6.67 -2.83
N ARG A 294 11.33 -7.08 -3.87
CA ARG A 294 10.78 -7.25 -5.21
C ARG A 294 11.06 -8.65 -5.75
N PRO A 295 10.04 -9.50 -5.89
CA PRO A 295 10.18 -10.72 -6.67
C PRO A 295 10.27 -10.38 -8.15
N ILE A 296 11.25 -10.95 -8.84
CA ILE A 296 11.46 -10.73 -10.27
C ILE A 296 10.64 -11.75 -11.05
N HIS A 297 9.74 -11.27 -11.90
CA HIS A 297 8.86 -12.11 -12.70
C HIS A 297 9.31 -12.27 -14.15
N ARG A 298 9.78 -11.21 -14.78
CA ARG A 298 10.06 -11.18 -16.23
C ARG A 298 11.31 -10.42 -16.61
N GLY A 299 11.75 -9.47 -15.80
CA GLY A 299 12.87 -8.58 -16.08
C GLY A 299 14.20 -9.31 -16.16
N ARG A 300 15.14 -8.71 -16.90
CA ARG A 300 16.57 -9.09 -16.88
C ARG A 300 17.42 -7.99 -16.25
N GLU A 301 16.82 -6.85 -16.04
CA GLU A 301 17.45 -5.64 -15.53
C GLU A 301 16.53 -5.02 -14.48
N PHE A 302 17.12 -4.61 -13.37
CA PHE A 302 16.42 -3.97 -12.28
C PHE A 302 17.12 -2.66 -11.94
N GLN A 303 16.34 -1.60 -11.76
CA GLN A 303 16.82 -0.29 -11.32
C GLN A 303 15.88 0.29 -10.27
N LEU A 304 16.44 0.98 -9.28
CA LEU A 304 15.69 1.83 -8.36
C LEU A 304 15.48 3.21 -8.99
N CYS A 305 14.26 3.70 -8.93
CA CYS A 305 13.91 5.07 -9.30
C CYS A 305 13.51 5.86 -8.05
N ALA A 306 14.15 7.02 -7.85
CA ALA A 306 13.82 7.97 -6.80
C ALA A 306 13.21 9.22 -7.42
N SER A 307 11.90 9.43 -7.25
CA SER A 307 11.16 10.56 -7.83
C SER A 307 10.80 11.59 -6.78
N VAL A 308 11.25 12.82 -6.99
CA VAL A 308 10.80 13.99 -6.23
C VAL A 308 9.52 14.49 -6.89
N LEU A 309 8.38 14.37 -6.21
CA LEU A 309 7.06 14.58 -6.81
C LEU A 309 6.58 16.04 -6.79
N THR A 310 7.16 16.88 -5.93
CA THR A 310 6.83 18.31 -5.83
C THR A 310 8.07 19.12 -5.50
N GLN A 311 7.88 20.40 -5.17
CA GLN A 311 8.93 21.24 -4.60
C GLN A 311 9.46 20.62 -3.30
N ALA A 312 10.69 20.11 -3.33
CA ALA A 312 11.33 19.49 -2.19
C ALA A 312 12.85 19.42 -2.33
N GLU A 313 13.52 19.26 -1.18
CA GLU A 313 14.90 18.80 -1.08
C GLU A 313 14.91 17.51 -0.29
N VAL A 314 15.51 16.48 -0.84
CA VAL A 314 15.60 15.14 -0.30
C VAL A 314 17.06 14.72 -0.24
N HIS A 315 17.47 14.13 0.87
CA HIS A 315 18.77 13.49 1.02
C HIS A 315 18.60 11.98 1.00
N LEU A 316 19.41 11.29 0.21
CA LEU A 316 19.44 9.83 0.08
C LEU A 316 20.85 9.33 0.40
N ASP A 317 20.95 8.20 1.11
CA ASP A 317 22.22 7.63 1.52
C ASP A 317 22.14 6.13 1.78
N ASP A 318 23.31 5.46 1.84
CA ASP A 318 23.47 4.04 2.14
C ASP A 318 22.57 3.11 1.29
N VAL A 319 22.47 3.38 0.00
CA VAL A 319 21.65 2.55 -0.90
C VAL A 319 22.36 1.23 -1.16
N GLN A 320 21.68 0.12 -0.88
CA GLN A 320 22.21 -1.24 -1.01
C GLN A 320 21.23 -2.11 -1.82
N PHE A 321 21.76 -2.88 -2.75
CA PHE A 321 21.01 -3.86 -3.51
C PHE A 321 21.50 -5.28 -3.15
N HIS A 322 20.61 -6.07 -2.60
CA HIS A 322 20.84 -7.48 -2.32
C HIS A 322 20.03 -8.32 -3.30
N LEU A 323 20.67 -9.36 -3.85
CA LEU A 323 20.05 -10.28 -4.80
C LEU A 323 20.03 -11.69 -4.24
N ILE A 324 18.86 -12.18 -3.88
CA ILE A 324 18.63 -13.58 -3.56
C ILE A 324 18.28 -14.28 -4.87
N GLU A 325 19.23 -15.04 -5.41
CA GLU A 325 19.06 -15.76 -6.68
C GLU A 325 17.99 -16.84 -6.55
N ALA A 326 17.29 -17.11 -7.65
CA ALA A 326 16.42 -18.26 -7.75
C ALA A 326 17.27 -19.50 -7.50
N GLY A 327 17.11 -20.15 -6.35
CA GLY A 327 17.86 -21.37 -6.05
C GLY A 327 17.64 -22.37 -7.17
N THR A 328 18.66 -23.13 -7.51
CA THR A 328 18.61 -24.27 -8.44
C THR A 328 17.82 -25.45 -7.86
N SER A 329 16.77 -25.18 -7.09
CA SER A 329 15.84 -26.18 -6.60
C SER A 329 14.99 -26.64 -7.78
N GLU A 330 15.34 -27.80 -8.32
CA GLU A 330 14.57 -28.58 -9.28
C GLU A 330 13.16 -28.89 -8.72
N THR A 331 12.25 -27.94 -8.80
CA THR A 331 10.81 -28.24 -8.79
C THR A 331 10.11 -27.20 -9.62
N PRO A 332 9.71 -27.51 -10.87
CA PRO A 332 8.95 -26.56 -11.68
C PRO A 332 7.63 -26.29 -10.98
N VAL A 333 7.44 -25.06 -10.54
CA VAL A 333 6.10 -24.55 -10.15
C VAL A 333 5.22 -24.68 -11.37
N ARG A 334 4.31 -25.66 -11.34
CA ARG A 334 3.27 -25.82 -12.34
C ARG A 334 2.46 -24.54 -12.39
N MET A 335 2.71 -23.74 -13.41
CA MET A 335 1.86 -22.60 -13.76
C MET A 335 0.45 -23.16 -13.99
N ILE A 336 -0.47 -22.87 -13.10
CA ILE A 336 -1.90 -23.11 -13.32
C ILE A 336 -2.31 -22.11 -14.41
N GLY A 337 -2.39 -22.62 -15.64
CA GLY A 337 -2.85 -21.89 -16.78
C GLY A 337 -4.27 -21.37 -16.50
N THR A 338 -4.47 -20.06 -16.61
CA THR A 338 -5.76 -19.45 -16.78
C THR A 338 -6.32 -19.92 -18.14
N SER A 339 -7.08 -21.02 -18.12
CA SER A 339 -7.91 -21.39 -19.27
C SER A 339 -9.00 -20.34 -19.38
N GLY A 340 -8.92 -19.52 -20.41
CA GLY A 340 -10.00 -18.64 -20.81
C GLY A 340 -11.23 -19.46 -21.24
N ARG A 341 -12.39 -18.98 -20.79
CA ARG A 341 -13.66 -18.92 -21.52
C ARG A 341 -14.46 -17.76 -20.98
#